data_281033c41b0d4c7bb958180d7acefed1
#
_entry.id   281033c41b0d4c7bb958180d7acefed1
#
_cell.length_a   1.000
_cell.length_b   1.000
_cell.length_c   1.000
_cell.angle_alpha   90.00
_cell.angle_beta   90.00
_cell.angle_gamma   90.00
#
_symmetry.space_group_name_H-M   'P 1'
#
loop_
_entity.id
_entity.type
_entity.pdbx_description
1 polymer ?
#
loop_
_entity_poly.entity_id
_entity_poly.type
_entity_poly.pdbx_seq_one_letter_code
_entity_poly.pdbx_strand_id
1 'polypeptide(L)'
;MNLHDLQNISENFQSTQRMPVLFLGHGSPMNAIEENQFVQGFRKAATEIPKPNAILCISAHWYTPGTFVTAMKMPKTIHDFYGFPKELFDVQYPAPGNPELAREAAELLLPAEVEEDHNWGLDHGAWSVIKHMYPEADIPVIQLSIDYTKPPQYHYDLAKKLHRLREKGILIIGSGNIVHNLRLIDWKNINTVGAGWDWAAEAREKTNNWLVDGNFQPIIDYQKQGTSLQYAVPTPDHYLPLMYTLGLKDQSEELALFNDELIGGSLSMTSVRIG
;
A
#
# COMPACT_ATOMS: atom_id res chain seq x y z
N MET A 1 13.66 -0.28 -38.36
CA MET A 1 14.22 -0.73 -37.08
C MET A 1 14.63 -2.17 -37.28
N ASN A 2 15.92 -2.48 -37.21
CA ASN A 2 16.40 -3.86 -37.43
C ASN A 2 16.54 -4.56 -36.06
N LEU A 3 16.73 -5.90 -36.08
CA LEU A 3 16.88 -6.71 -34.86
C LEU A 3 18.06 -6.26 -33.99
N HIS A 4 19.08 -5.68 -34.59
CA HIS A 4 20.26 -5.15 -33.89
C HIS A 4 19.94 -3.86 -33.12
N ASP A 5 19.06 -3.01 -33.66
CA ASP A 5 18.57 -1.79 -32.96
C ASP A 5 17.70 -2.16 -31.78
N LEU A 6 16.87 -3.21 -31.88
CA LEU A 6 16.07 -3.76 -30.79
C LEU A 6 16.94 -4.41 -29.72
N GLN A 7 18.02 -5.09 -30.11
CA GLN A 7 18.96 -5.70 -29.18
C GLN A 7 19.73 -4.64 -28.38
N ASN A 8 20.20 -3.58 -29.04
CA ASN A 8 20.89 -2.45 -28.42
C ASN A 8 19.94 -1.64 -27.48
N ILE A 9 18.64 -1.57 -27.79
CA ILE A 9 17.64 -0.97 -26.90
C ILE A 9 17.42 -1.88 -25.69
N SER A 10 17.41 -3.21 -25.88
CA SER A 10 17.25 -4.14 -24.75
C SER A 10 18.48 -4.22 -23.83
N GLU A 11 19.69 -4.03 -24.36
CA GLU A 11 20.94 -4.04 -23.60
C GLU A 11 21.17 -2.74 -22.80
N ASN A 12 20.55 -1.63 -23.21
CA ASN A 12 20.56 -0.36 -22.47
C ASN A 12 19.55 -0.29 -21.30
N PHE A 13 18.65 -1.25 -21.16
CA PHE A 13 17.97 -1.47 -19.89
C PHE A 13 18.94 -2.20 -18.96
N GLN A 14 19.73 -1.44 -18.19
CA GLN A 14 20.35 -1.99 -16.99
C GLN A 14 19.23 -2.72 -16.25
N SER A 15 19.40 -4.01 -16.00
CA SER A 15 18.47 -4.73 -15.12
C SER A 15 18.53 -4.00 -13.78
N THR A 16 17.55 -3.16 -13.52
CA THR A 16 17.43 -2.52 -12.23
C THR A 16 17.27 -3.65 -11.22
N GLN A 17 17.96 -3.54 -10.10
CA GLN A 17 17.73 -4.46 -8.99
C GLN A 17 16.21 -4.48 -8.77
N ARG A 18 15.61 -5.67 -8.75
CA ARG A 18 14.17 -5.83 -8.57
C ARG A 18 13.71 -5.10 -7.32
N MET A 19 12.71 -4.25 -7.48
CA MET A 19 12.19 -3.48 -6.36
C MET A 19 11.47 -4.37 -5.36
N PRO A 20 11.65 -4.16 -4.05
CA PRO A 20 10.81 -4.77 -3.04
C PRO A 20 9.36 -4.32 -3.18
N VAL A 21 8.47 -4.97 -2.45
CA VAL A 21 7.06 -4.57 -2.30
C VAL A 21 6.82 -4.23 -0.85
N LEU A 22 6.04 -3.18 -0.59
CA LEU A 22 5.71 -2.75 0.76
C LEU A 22 4.19 -2.82 0.99
N PHE A 23 3.81 -3.26 2.17
CA PHE A 23 2.53 -2.91 2.77
C PHE A 23 2.81 -1.99 3.95
N LEU A 24 2.13 -0.84 4.00
CA LEU A 24 2.32 0.17 5.04
C LEU A 24 1.04 0.32 5.85
N GLY A 25 1.13 0.02 7.15
CA GLY A 25 0.09 0.37 8.11
C GLY A 25 0.05 1.88 8.27
N HIS A 26 -0.79 2.59 7.50
CA HIS A 26 -0.73 4.06 7.48
C HIS A 26 -1.32 4.71 8.75
N GLY A 27 -2.28 4.05 9.42
CA GLY A 27 -2.86 4.53 10.66
C GLY A 27 -3.62 5.85 10.51
N SER A 28 -3.40 6.77 11.45
CA SER A 28 -4.03 8.09 11.39
C SER A 28 -3.38 9.00 10.34
N PRO A 29 -4.15 9.84 9.62
CA PRO A 29 -3.60 10.88 8.75
C PRO A 29 -2.70 11.87 9.49
N MET A 30 -2.81 11.96 10.84
CA MET A 30 -1.91 12.76 11.68
C MET A 30 -0.44 12.34 11.58
N ASN A 31 -0.16 11.08 11.21
CA ASN A 31 1.20 10.62 10.93
C ASN A 31 1.91 11.49 9.89
N ALA A 32 1.18 12.17 9.01
CA ALA A 32 1.77 13.06 8.01
C ALA A 32 2.49 14.28 8.60
N ILE A 33 2.13 14.72 9.81
CA ILE A 33 2.67 15.92 10.47
C ILE A 33 3.25 15.65 11.85
N GLU A 34 3.04 14.46 12.40
CA GLU A 34 3.60 14.05 13.69
C GLU A 34 4.94 13.33 13.52
N GLU A 35 5.81 13.47 14.53
CA GLU A 35 7.03 12.69 14.62
C GLU A 35 6.83 11.57 15.64
N ASN A 36 6.90 10.33 15.18
CA ASN A 36 6.72 9.15 16.02
C ASN A 36 7.51 7.95 15.44
N GLN A 37 7.53 6.84 16.19
CA GLN A 37 8.27 5.64 15.78
C GLN A 37 7.81 5.06 14.44
N PHE A 38 6.52 5.19 14.09
CA PHE A 38 5.99 4.64 12.83
C PHE A 38 6.49 5.42 11.63
N VAL A 39 6.52 6.75 11.75
CA VAL A 39 7.09 7.65 10.75
C VAL A 39 8.59 7.39 10.58
N GLN A 40 9.31 7.16 11.67
CA GLN A 40 10.74 6.75 11.63
C GLN A 40 10.90 5.41 10.91
N GLY A 41 9.99 4.45 11.14
CA GLY A 41 9.95 3.18 10.42
C GLY A 41 9.74 3.34 8.92
N PHE A 42 8.85 4.23 8.47
CA PHE A 42 8.66 4.53 7.04
C PHE A 42 9.93 5.12 6.41
N ARG A 43 10.56 6.09 7.07
CA ARG A 43 11.84 6.67 6.61
C ARG A 43 12.95 5.61 6.53
N LYS A 44 13.07 4.77 7.56
CA LYS A 44 14.05 3.69 7.58
C LYS A 44 13.82 2.73 6.41
N ALA A 45 12.59 2.29 6.19
CA ALA A 45 12.27 1.42 5.06
C ALA A 45 12.69 2.02 3.72
N ALA A 46 12.51 3.34 3.52
CA ALA A 46 12.95 4.03 2.31
C ALA A 46 14.48 4.07 2.14
N THR A 47 15.24 4.12 3.24
CA THR A 47 16.72 4.11 3.18
C THR A 47 17.32 2.73 2.93
N GLU A 48 16.56 1.67 3.19
CA GLU A 48 16.99 0.28 3.03
C GLU A 48 16.65 -0.32 1.65
N ILE A 49 15.99 0.45 0.79
CA ILE A 49 15.59 0.04 -0.55
C ILE A 49 16.19 0.98 -1.61
N PRO A 50 16.40 0.52 -2.85
CA PRO A 50 16.83 1.41 -3.93
C PRO A 50 15.85 2.55 -4.16
N LYS A 51 16.33 3.73 -4.59
CA LYS A 51 15.44 4.82 -5.01
C LYS A 51 14.62 4.36 -6.21
N PRO A 52 13.26 4.37 -6.13
CA PRO A 52 12.44 3.90 -7.22
C PRO A 52 12.38 4.91 -8.39
N ASN A 53 12.14 4.39 -9.60
CA ASN A 53 11.87 5.20 -10.78
C ASN A 53 10.46 5.82 -10.75
N ALA A 54 9.51 5.12 -10.13
CA ALA A 54 8.16 5.59 -9.83
C ALA A 54 7.53 4.70 -8.74
N ILE A 55 6.39 5.14 -8.22
CA ILE A 55 5.61 4.42 -7.20
C ILE A 55 4.22 4.12 -7.76
N LEU A 56 3.78 2.87 -7.60
CA LEU A 56 2.39 2.45 -7.75
C LEU A 56 1.81 2.20 -6.37
N CYS A 57 0.86 3.02 -5.93
CA CYS A 57 0.22 2.90 -4.63
C CYS A 57 -1.20 2.34 -4.77
N ILE A 58 -1.52 1.33 -3.97
CA ILE A 58 -2.87 0.80 -3.78
C ILE A 58 -3.33 1.25 -2.40
N SER A 59 -4.18 2.27 -2.35
CA SER A 59 -4.66 2.86 -1.10
C SER A 59 -6.04 2.36 -0.73
N ALA A 60 -6.24 2.07 0.56
CA ALA A 60 -7.55 1.74 1.15
C ALA A 60 -8.64 2.78 0.86
N HIS A 61 -8.24 4.03 0.59
CA HIS A 61 -9.15 5.16 0.43
C HIS A 61 -9.71 5.32 -0.98
N TRP A 62 -9.11 4.67 -1.98
CA TRP A 62 -9.66 4.65 -3.32
C TRP A 62 -10.38 3.34 -3.62
N TYR A 63 -11.60 3.25 -3.09
CA TYR A 63 -12.45 2.07 -3.06
C TYR A 63 -13.65 2.28 -3.98
N THR A 64 -13.69 1.61 -5.14
CA THR A 64 -14.53 1.96 -6.31
C THR A 64 -15.30 0.75 -6.86
N PRO A 65 -16.40 0.96 -7.62
CA PRO A 65 -17.00 -0.11 -8.43
C PRO A 65 -16.21 -0.24 -9.74
N GLY A 66 -15.36 -1.23 -9.86
CA GLY A 66 -14.39 -1.38 -10.95
C GLY A 66 -12.98 -0.96 -10.55
N THR A 67 -12.04 -1.13 -11.46
CA THR A 67 -10.63 -0.82 -11.23
C THR A 67 -10.22 0.38 -12.06
N PHE A 68 -9.59 1.37 -11.43
CA PHE A 68 -9.12 2.61 -12.04
C PHE A 68 -7.65 2.83 -11.73
N VAL A 69 -6.95 3.56 -12.62
CA VAL A 69 -5.59 4.01 -12.41
C VAL A 69 -5.49 5.51 -12.65
N THR A 70 -4.82 6.25 -11.75
CA THR A 70 -4.60 7.69 -11.95
C THR A 70 -3.67 7.95 -13.13
N ALA A 71 -4.11 8.74 -14.12
CA ALA A 71 -3.40 8.97 -15.37
C ALA A 71 -3.10 10.45 -15.67
N MET A 72 -3.14 11.33 -14.66
CA MET A 72 -2.76 12.73 -14.79
C MET A 72 -1.25 12.94 -14.60
N LYS A 73 -0.70 13.99 -15.22
CA LYS A 73 0.72 14.38 -15.05
C LYS A 73 1.01 15.00 -13.68
N MET A 74 0.03 15.66 -13.09
CA MET A 74 0.14 16.34 -11.80
C MET A 74 -1.10 16.01 -10.95
N PRO A 75 -1.07 14.88 -10.23
CA PRO A 75 -2.15 14.51 -9.32
C PRO A 75 -2.22 15.51 -8.16
N LYS A 76 -3.44 15.91 -7.82
CA LYS A 76 -3.66 16.78 -6.65
C LYS A 76 -3.50 15.99 -5.36
N THR A 77 -3.07 16.65 -4.28
CA THR A 77 -3.15 16.10 -2.93
C THR A 77 -4.61 16.12 -2.46
N ILE A 78 -5.17 14.96 -2.10
CA ILE A 78 -6.56 14.83 -1.62
C ILE A 78 -6.57 14.76 -0.10
N HIS A 79 -7.42 15.58 0.53
CA HIS A 79 -7.69 15.57 1.96
C HIS A 79 -9.04 14.90 2.21
N ASP A 80 -9.06 13.58 2.08
CA ASP A 80 -10.26 12.72 2.19
C ASP A 80 -10.60 12.37 3.66
N PHE A 81 -10.39 13.31 4.55
CA PHE A 81 -10.68 13.23 5.97
C PHE A 81 -11.31 14.54 6.48
N TYR A 82 -11.85 14.52 7.69
CA TYR A 82 -12.42 15.69 8.35
C TYR A 82 -12.23 15.62 9.87
N GLY A 83 -12.38 16.78 10.54
CA GLY A 83 -12.28 16.85 12.00
C GLY A 83 -10.84 16.90 12.52
N PHE A 84 -9.86 17.10 11.66
CA PHE A 84 -8.44 17.23 12.00
C PHE A 84 -8.01 18.71 12.06
N PRO A 85 -6.83 19.01 12.66
CA PRO A 85 -6.32 20.37 12.72
C PRO A 85 -5.96 20.93 11.34
N LYS A 86 -5.98 22.26 11.23
CA LYS A 86 -5.76 22.98 9.97
C LYS A 86 -4.41 22.63 9.33
N GLU A 87 -3.39 22.44 10.15
CA GLU A 87 -2.03 22.13 9.72
C GLU A 87 -1.98 20.87 8.84
N LEU A 88 -2.86 19.91 9.10
CA LEU A 88 -2.95 18.71 8.29
C LEU A 88 -3.60 18.99 6.91
N PHE A 89 -4.59 19.87 6.85
CA PHE A 89 -5.21 20.31 5.58
C PHE A 89 -4.29 21.19 4.73
N ASP A 90 -3.30 21.83 5.36
CA ASP A 90 -2.32 22.66 4.65
C ASP A 90 -1.19 21.83 4.00
N VAL A 91 -1.09 20.54 4.32
CA VAL A 91 -0.08 19.64 3.72
C VAL A 91 -0.33 19.49 2.23
N GLN A 92 0.71 19.68 1.44
CA GLN A 92 0.73 19.36 0.01
C GLN A 92 1.87 18.36 -0.27
N TYR A 93 1.60 17.40 -1.12
CA TYR A 93 2.60 16.46 -1.63
C TYR A 93 2.56 16.47 -3.17
N PRO A 94 3.27 17.41 -3.81
CA PRO A 94 3.15 17.69 -5.24
C PRO A 94 3.99 16.74 -6.10
N ALA A 95 3.98 15.44 -5.80
CA ALA A 95 4.66 14.46 -6.62
C ALA A 95 4.05 14.42 -8.03
N PRO A 96 4.87 14.31 -9.09
CA PRO A 96 4.35 14.14 -10.44
C PRO A 96 3.61 12.81 -10.57
N GLY A 97 2.69 12.73 -11.51
CA GLY A 97 2.11 11.47 -11.97
C GLY A 97 2.88 10.91 -13.17
N ASN A 98 2.46 9.74 -13.64
CA ASN A 98 3.07 9.09 -14.80
C ASN A 98 1.99 8.41 -15.67
N PRO A 99 1.40 9.12 -16.67
CA PRO A 99 0.37 8.56 -17.54
C PRO A 99 0.84 7.35 -18.38
N GLU A 100 2.15 7.25 -18.67
CA GLU A 100 2.70 6.13 -19.44
C GLU A 100 2.73 4.87 -18.58
N LEU A 101 3.17 4.99 -17.34
CA LEU A 101 3.12 3.91 -16.36
C LEU A 101 1.68 3.48 -16.05
N ALA A 102 0.73 4.44 -15.99
CA ALA A 102 -0.68 4.14 -15.80
C ALA A 102 -1.21 3.22 -16.93
N ARG A 103 -0.93 3.56 -18.18
CA ARG A 103 -1.30 2.72 -19.34
C ARG A 103 -0.64 1.35 -19.30
N GLU A 104 0.66 1.31 -18.99
CA GLU A 104 1.38 0.04 -18.87
C GLU A 104 0.79 -0.84 -17.77
N ALA A 105 0.46 -0.27 -16.61
CA ALA A 105 -0.19 -0.99 -15.53
C ALA A 105 -1.56 -1.55 -15.95
N ALA A 106 -2.38 -0.75 -16.65
CA ALA A 106 -3.66 -1.20 -17.19
C ALA A 106 -3.50 -2.35 -18.21
N GLU A 107 -2.52 -2.27 -19.11
CA GLU A 107 -2.23 -3.32 -20.08
C GLU A 107 -1.79 -4.63 -19.42
N LEU A 108 -0.95 -4.56 -18.38
CA LEU A 108 -0.51 -5.73 -17.62
C LEU A 108 -1.66 -6.42 -16.91
N LEU A 109 -2.68 -5.68 -16.50
CA LEU A 109 -3.82 -6.22 -15.77
C LEU A 109 -4.86 -6.92 -16.66
N LEU A 110 -4.77 -6.82 -17.98
CA LEU A 110 -5.69 -7.52 -18.89
C LEU A 110 -5.81 -9.03 -18.55
N PRO A 111 -7.00 -9.64 -18.66
CA PRO A 111 -8.25 -9.11 -19.19
C PRO A 111 -9.11 -8.34 -18.16
N ALA A 112 -8.58 -7.97 -16.99
CA ALA A 112 -9.30 -7.06 -16.10
C ALA A 112 -9.42 -5.69 -16.79
N GLU A 113 -10.61 -5.12 -16.80
CA GLU A 113 -10.85 -3.79 -17.30
C GLU A 113 -10.33 -2.79 -16.28
N VAL A 114 -9.38 -1.95 -16.69
CA VAL A 114 -8.82 -0.87 -15.88
C VAL A 114 -8.98 0.44 -16.63
N GLU A 115 -9.72 1.38 -16.05
CA GLU A 115 -9.98 2.67 -16.66
C GLU A 115 -8.98 3.73 -16.17
N GLU A 116 -8.53 4.61 -17.08
CA GLU A 116 -7.73 5.76 -16.70
C GLU A 116 -8.61 6.82 -16.01
N ASP A 117 -8.22 7.20 -14.79
CA ASP A 117 -8.86 8.29 -14.05
C ASP A 117 -8.00 9.56 -14.08
N HIS A 118 -8.62 10.68 -14.41
CA HIS A 118 -7.99 12.01 -14.50
C HIS A 118 -8.50 12.99 -13.42
N ASN A 119 -9.28 12.51 -12.45
CA ASN A 119 -9.95 13.37 -11.46
C ASN A 119 -9.55 13.08 -10.02
N TRP A 120 -9.21 11.83 -9.67
CA TRP A 120 -8.82 11.47 -8.32
C TRP A 120 -7.60 12.26 -7.88
N GLY A 121 -6.50 11.70 -7.68
CA GLY A 121 -5.25 12.31 -7.23
C GLY A 121 -4.50 11.39 -6.28
N LEU A 122 -3.80 11.94 -5.28
CA LEU A 122 -3.17 11.20 -4.20
C LEU A 122 -4.00 11.41 -2.94
N ASP A 123 -4.64 10.35 -2.43
CA ASP A 123 -5.37 10.37 -1.16
C ASP A 123 -4.44 10.27 0.06
N HIS A 124 -4.98 10.47 1.27
CA HIS A 124 -4.12 10.51 2.45
C HIS A 124 -3.48 9.16 2.78
N GLY A 125 -4.09 8.05 2.43
CA GLY A 125 -3.47 6.74 2.58
C GLY A 125 -2.19 6.62 1.75
N ALA A 126 -2.12 7.29 0.60
CA ALA A 126 -0.92 7.34 -0.23
C ALA A 126 0.05 8.44 0.25
N TRP A 127 -0.36 9.72 0.20
CA TRP A 127 0.60 10.80 0.40
C TRP A 127 1.13 10.91 1.84
N SER A 128 0.36 10.52 2.86
CA SER A 128 0.81 10.64 4.26
C SER A 128 2.01 9.74 4.58
N VAL A 129 2.12 8.59 3.94
CA VAL A 129 3.25 7.65 4.11
C VAL A 129 4.38 7.93 3.12
N ILE A 130 4.06 8.18 1.84
CA ILE A 130 5.06 8.40 0.79
C ILE A 130 5.85 9.69 1.06
N LYS A 131 5.22 10.74 1.60
CA LYS A 131 5.86 12.00 2.01
C LYS A 131 7.03 11.78 2.99
N HIS A 132 6.92 10.80 3.89
CA HIS A 132 7.99 10.49 4.83
C HIS A 132 9.11 9.67 4.19
N MET A 133 8.78 8.83 3.25
CA MET A 133 9.74 8.02 2.51
C MET A 133 10.53 8.86 1.50
N TYR A 134 9.86 9.78 0.81
CA TYR A 134 10.42 10.59 -0.28
C TYR A 134 9.94 12.05 -0.17
N PRO A 135 10.48 12.82 0.79
CA PRO A 135 10.00 14.17 1.11
C PRO A 135 10.17 15.19 -0.01
N GLU A 136 11.11 14.95 -0.95
CA GLU A 136 11.36 15.86 -2.08
C GLU A 136 10.24 15.82 -3.14
N ALA A 137 9.31 14.86 -3.06
CA ALA A 137 8.20 14.68 -4.01
C ALA A 137 8.65 14.65 -5.50
N ASP A 138 9.87 14.15 -5.75
CA ASP A 138 10.49 14.10 -7.08
C ASP A 138 10.26 12.76 -7.83
N ILE A 139 9.67 11.78 -7.13
CA ILE A 139 9.38 10.45 -7.67
C ILE A 139 7.94 10.44 -8.17
N PRO A 140 7.68 10.04 -9.43
CA PRO A 140 6.32 9.93 -9.94
C PRO A 140 5.48 8.93 -9.14
N VAL A 141 4.23 9.30 -8.83
CA VAL A 141 3.28 8.45 -8.11
C VAL A 141 2.01 8.29 -8.91
N ILE A 142 1.59 7.04 -9.11
CA ILE A 142 0.25 6.69 -9.59
C ILE A 142 -0.46 5.86 -8.54
N GLN A 143 -1.79 5.91 -8.53
CA GLN A 143 -2.61 5.04 -7.69
C GLN A 143 -3.44 4.07 -8.53
N LEU A 144 -3.63 2.87 -8.01
CA LEU A 144 -4.58 1.87 -8.52
C LEU A 144 -5.71 1.73 -7.49
N SER A 145 -6.96 1.83 -7.94
CA SER A 145 -8.12 1.67 -7.06
C SER A 145 -8.39 0.21 -6.72
N ILE A 146 -9.14 0.02 -5.65
CA ILE A 146 -9.60 -1.30 -5.19
C ILE A 146 -11.05 -1.47 -5.63
N ASP A 147 -11.32 -2.49 -6.43
CA ASP A 147 -12.69 -2.85 -6.84
C ASP A 147 -13.44 -3.54 -5.70
N TYR A 148 -14.34 -2.82 -5.03
CA TYR A 148 -15.10 -3.36 -3.90
C TYR A 148 -16.11 -4.45 -4.28
N THR A 149 -16.36 -4.67 -5.57
CA THR A 149 -17.25 -5.73 -6.04
C THR A 149 -16.56 -7.10 -6.07
N LYS A 150 -15.25 -7.15 -5.85
CA LYS A 150 -14.42 -8.35 -5.98
C LYS A 150 -13.97 -8.89 -4.61
N PRO A 151 -13.84 -10.22 -4.49
CA PRO A 151 -13.34 -10.85 -3.25
C PRO A 151 -11.82 -10.68 -3.09
N PRO A 152 -11.26 -10.88 -1.88
CA PRO A 152 -9.81 -10.74 -1.63
C PRO A 152 -8.93 -11.59 -2.54
N GLN A 153 -9.36 -12.80 -2.89
CA GLN A 153 -8.63 -13.67 -3.83
C GLN A 153 -8.41 -13.01 -5.19
N TYR A 154 -9.40 -12.27 -5.69
CA TYR A 154 -9.27 -11.55 -6.96
C TYR A 154 -8.12 -10.54 -6.92
N HIS A 155 -8.02 -9.74 -5.86
CA HIS A 155 -6.97 -8.74 -5.70
C HIS A 155 -5.58 -9.38 -5.58
N TYR A 156 -5.49 -10.48 -4.85
CA TYR A 156 -4.26 -11.27 -4.75
C TYR A 156 -3.80 -11.80 -6.12
N ASP A 157 -4.74 -12.35 -6.93
CA ASP A 157 -4.41 -12.86 -8.25
C ASP A 157 -4.14 -11.75 -9.28
N LEU A 158 -4.85 -10.64 -9.17
CA LEU A 158 -4.64 -9.47 -10.02
C LEU A 158 -3.23 -8.90 -9.82
N ALA A 159 -2.77 -8.81 -8.58
CA ALA A 159 -1.46 -8.28 -8.23
C ALA A 159 -0.30 -9.04 -8.91
N LYS A 160 -0.43 -10.36 -9.08
CA LYS A 160 0.61 -11.18 -9.74
C LYS A 160 0.98 -10.67 -11.13
N LYS A 161 0.05 -10.04 -11.83
CA LYS A 161 0.27 -9.48 -13.16
C LYS A 161 1.17 -8.25 -13.17
N LEU A 162 1.24 -7.53 -12.05
CA LEU A 162 2.06 -6.33 -11.88
C LEU A 162 3.54 -6.64 -11.58
N HIS A 163 3.90 -7.91 -11.47
CA HIS A 163 5.24 -8.36 -11.08
C HIS A 163 6.36 -7.73 -11.93
N ARG A 164 6.15 -7.61 -13.25
CA ARG A 164 7.13 -7.03 -14.18
C ARG A 164 7.46 -5.56 -13.89
N LEU A 165 6.58 -4.81 -13.24
CA LEU A 165 6.85 -3.43 -12.86
C LEU A 165 8.00 -3.33 -11.85
N ARG A 166 8.14 -4.31 -10.96
CA ARG A 166 9.22 -4.37 -9.97
C ARG A 166 10.61 -4.44 -10.66
N GLU A 167 10.70 -5.15 -11.78
CA GLU A 167 11.93 -5.28 -12.58
C GLU A 167 12.31 -3.99 -13.31
N LYS A 168 11.35 -3.06 -13.45
CA LYS A 168 11.52 -1.73 -14.04
C LYS A 168 11.83 -0.65 -12.99
N GLY A 169 12.11 -1.03 -11.76
CA GLY A 169 12.38 -0.09 -10.69
C GLY A 169 11.12 0.60 -10.13
N ILE A 170 9.94 0.03 -10.33
CA ILE A 170 8.69 0.57 -9.77
C ILE A 170 8.46 -0.03 -8.39
N LEU A 171 8.39 0.83 -7.37
CA LEU A 171 8.02 0.45 -6.02
C LEU A 171 6.50 0.31 -5.93
N ILE A 172 6.03 -0.87 -5.55
CA ILE A 172 4.59 -1.11 -5.33
C ILE A 172 4.31 -1.05 -3.83
N ILE A 173 3.37 -0.19 -3.45
CA ILE A 173 2.97 0.04 -2.06
C ILE A 173 1.49 -0.27 -1.90
N GLY A 174 1.15 -1.22 -1.03
CA GLY A 174 -0.17 -1.34 -0.45
C GLY A 174 -0.26 -0.46 0.80
N SER A 175 -1.21 0.45 0.86
CA SER A 175 -1.42 1.33 2.03
C SER A 175 -2.78 1.05 2.66
N GLY A 176 -2.75 0.55 3.90
CA GLY A 176 -3.94 0.13 4.64
C GLY A 176 -3.61 -0.22 6.08
N ASN A 177 -4.41 -1.08 6.71
CA ASN A 177 -4.15 -1.60 8.05
C ASN A 177 -4.70 -3.02 8.17
N ILE A 178 -3.96 -3.91 8.80
CA ILE A 178 -4.37 -5.31 9.05
C ILE A 178 -5.51 -5.36 10.07
N VAL A 179 -5.42 -4.55 11.11
CA VAL A 179 -6.49 -4.33 12.08
C VAL A 179 -6.97 -2.90 11.92
N HIS A 180 -8.24 -2.70 11.58
CA HIS A 180 -8.83 -1.37 11.38
C HIS A 180 -10.31 -1.34 11.78
N ASN A 181 -10.59 -0.98 13.04
CA ASN A 181 -11.97 -0.86 13.51
C ASN A 181 -12.19 0.45 14.27
N LEU A 182 -12.52 1.50 13.52
CA LEU A 182 -12.73 2.84 14.08
C LEU A 182 -13.91 2.93 15.07
N ARG A 183 -14.83 1.96 15.05
CA ARG A 183 -15.97 1.93 15.98
C ARG A 183 -15.56 1.50 17.38
N LEU A 184 -14.41 0.83 17.52
CA LEU A 184 -13.92 0.26 18.77
C LEU A 184 -12.62 0.94 19.23
N ILE A 185 -12.34 2.18 18.78
CA ILE A 185 -11.16 2.94 19.20
C ILE A 185 -11.21 3.22 20.71
N ASP A 186 -10.11 2.93 21.38
CA ASP A 186 -9.84 3.39 22.73
C ASP A 186 -9.24 4.81 22.69
N TRP A 187 -10.12 5.81 22.74
CA TRP A 187 -9.72 7.21 22.69
C TRP A 187 -8.80 7.65 23.82
N LYS A 188 -8.79 6.93 24.94
CA LYS A 188 -7.89 7.25 26.07
C LYS A 188 -6.45 6.86 25.77
N ASN A 189 -6.28 5.81 24.97
CA ASN A 189 -5.00 5.23 24.62
C ASN A 189 -4.68 5.36 23.12
N ILE A 190 -5.27 6.35 22.44
CA ILE A 190 -5.15 6.51 20.99
C ILE A 190 -3.68 6.61 20.51
N ASN A 191 -2.83 7.24 21.31
CA ASN A 191 -1.40 7.41 21.03
C ASN A 191 -0.50 6.48 21.86
N THR A 192 -1.09 5.53 22.61
CA THR A 192 -0.32 4.58 23.41
C THR A 192 0.09 3.39 22.54
N VAL A 193 1.37 3.28 22.28
CA VAL A 193 1.94 2.16 21.53
C VAL A 193 1.76 0.86 22.31
N GLY A 194 1.37 -0.21 21.62
CA GLY A 194 1.08 -1.52 22.21
C GLY A 194 -0.33 -1.62 22.82
N ALA A 195 -1.07 -0.51 22.92
CA ALA A 195 -2.46 -0.56 23.42
C ALA A 195 -3.38 -1.21 22.38
N GLY A 196 -3.82 -2.42 22.67
CA GLY A 196 -4.72 -3.21 21.83
C GLY A 196 -5.75 -3.97 22.67
N TRP A 197 -6.96 -4.10 22.15
CA TRP A 197 -7.94 -5.04 22.68
C TRP A 197 -7.46 -6.48 22.46
N ASP A 198 -7.86 -7.41 23.33
CA ASP A 198 -7.46 -8.82 23.22
C ASP A 198 -7.73 -9.40 21.84
N TRP A 199 -8.90 -9.11 21.25
CA TRP A 199 -9.24 -9.56 19.91
C TRP A 199 -8.35 -8.92 18.83
N ALA A 200 -7.90 -7.68 19.02
CA ALA A 200 -7.01 -6.99 18.08
C ALA A 200 -5.59 -7.57 18.14
N ALA A 201 -5.13 -7.88 19.36
CA ALA A 201 -3.86 -8.57 19.58
C ALA A 201 -3.88 -9.98 18.95
N GLU A 202 -4.95 -10.75 19.18
CA GLU A 202 -5.14 -12.07 18.57
C GLU A 202 -5.17 -12.01 17.03
N ALA A 203 -5.90 -11.06 16.47
CA ALA A 203 -5.99 -10.89 15.00
C ALA A 203 -4.63 -10.55 14.38
N ARG A 204 -3.88 -9.61 15.01
CA ARG A 204 -2.52 -9.24 14.60
C ARG A 204 -1.59 -10.45 14.69
N GLU A 205 -1.55 -11.14 15.81
CA GLU A 205 -0.68 -12.31 16.02
C GLU A 205 -0.94 -13.41 15.00
N LYS A 206 -2.21 -13.78 14.78
CA LYS A 206 -2.58 -14.78 13.76
C LYS A 206 -2.09 -14.35 12.37
N THR A 207 -2.35 -13.10 11.99
CA THR A 207 -1.96 -12.61 10.68
C THR A 207 -0.44 -12.58 10.53
N ASN A 208 0.29 -12.13 11.54
CA ASN A 208 1.75 -12.11 11.55
C ASN A 208 2.36 -13.51 11.41
N ASN A 209 1.80 -14.49 12.12
CA ASN A 209 2.25 -15.88 12.01
C ASN A 209 2.05 -16.40 10.58
N TRP A 210 0.89 -16.18 9.97
CA TRP A 210 0.65 -16.60 8.59
C TRP A 210 1.55 -15.85 7.58
N LEU A 211 1.84 -14.58 7.82
CA LEU A 211 2.77 -13.80 6.99
C LEU A 211 4.19 -14.39 7.04
N VAL A 212 4.70 -14.63 8.24
CA VAL A 212 6.05 -15.18 8.46
C VAL A 212 6.18 -16.61 7.92
N ASP A 213 5.14 -17.41 8.09
CA ASP A 213 5.09 -18.79 7.58
C ASP A 213 4.89 -18.86 6.06
N GLY A 214 4.60 -17.74 5.39
CA GLY A 214 4.25 -17.71 3.96
C GLY A 214 2.92 -18.38 3.64
N ASN A 215 2.07 -18.57 4.64
CA ASN A 215 0.75 -19.20 4.48
C ASN A 215 -0.33 -18.13 4.26
N PHE A 216 -0.50 -17.69 3.02
CA PHE A 216 -1.38 -16.55 2.72
C PHE A 216 -2.86 -16.92 2.56
N GLN A 217 -3.21 -18.20 2.41
CA GLN A 217 -4.61 -18.58 2.22
C GLN A 217 -5.52 -18.17 3.39
N PRO A 218 -5.15 -18.34 4.67
CA PRO A 218 -5.95 -17.83 5.79
C PRO A 218 -6.10 -16.30 5.78
N ILE A 219 -5.11 -15.55 5.29
CA ILE A 219 -5.16 -14.09 5.15
C ILE A 219 -6.19 -13.70 4.08
N ILE A 220 -6.19 -14.39 2.95
CA ILE A 220 -7.17 -14.20 1.86
C ILE A 220 -8.57 -14.57 2.34
N ASP A 221 -8.70 -15.68 3.07
CA ASP A 221 -9.96 -16.18 3.63
C ASP A 221 -10.25 -15.63 5.05
N TYR A 222 -9.81 -14.41 5.37
CA TYR A 222 -9.86 -13.82 6.72
C TYR A 222 -11.23 -13.92 7.40
N GLN A 223 -12.32 -13.83 6.63
CA GLN A 223 -13.69 -13.91 7.13
C GLN A 223 -14.01 -15.27 7.80
N LYS A 224 -13.26 -16.33 7.46
CA LYS A 224 -13.41 -17.69 8.00
C LYS A 224 -12.52 -17.94 9.24
N GLN A 225 -11.68 -16.96 9.64
CA GLN A 225 -10.62 -17.15 10.65
C GLN A 225 -11.06 -16.83 12.08
N GLY A 226 -12.37 -16.71 12.29
CA GLY A 226 -12.96 -16.49 13.61
C GLY A 226 -13.22 -15.04 13.95
N THR A 227 -13.73 -14.83 15.15
CA THR A 227 -14.31 -13.55 15.58
C THR A 227 -13.27 -12.43 15.68
N SER A 228 -12.04 -12.73 16.05
CA SER A 228 -10.95 -11.74 16.13
C SER A 228 -10.71 -11.06 14.79
N LEU A 229 -10.64 -11.85 13.68
CA LEU A 229 -10.47 -11.31 12.33
C LEU A 229 -11.72 -10.55 11.85
N GLN A 230 -12.92 -10.99 12.23
CA GLN A 230 -14.16 -10.28 11.89
C GLN A 230 -14.25 -8.91 12.58
N TYR A 231 -13.76 -8.79 13.83
CA TYR A 231 -13.64 -7.49 14.50
C TYR A 231 -12.52 -6.64 13.94
N ALA A 232 -11.41 -7.26 13.56
CA ALA A 232 -10.25 -6.55 13.00
C ALA A 232 -10.55 -5.94 11.62
N VAL A 233 -11.38 -6.61 10.81
CA VAL A 233 -11.71 -6.24 9.43
C VAL A 233 -13.22 -6.12 9.25
N PRO A 234 -13.88 -5.12 9.87
CA PRO A 234 -15.33 -4.92 9.75
C PRO A 234 -15.74 -4.55 8.32
N THR A 235 -14.86 -3.91 7.59
CA THR A 235 -14.95 -3.61 6.15
C THR A 235 -13.59 -3.90 5.51
N PRO A 236 -13.52 -4.42 4.28
CA PRO A 236 -12.27 -4.93 3.71
C PRO A 236 -11.35 -3.85 3.14
N ASP A 237 -11.79 -2.61 3.01
CA ASP A 237 -11.09 -1.51 2.35
C ASP A 237 -9.62 -1.38 2.83
N HIS A 238 -9.37 -1.30 4.15
CA HIS A 238 -8.03 -1.18 4.71
C HIS A 238 -7.20 -2.48 4.68
N TYR A 239 -7.87 -3.61 4.51
CA TYR A 239 -7.21 -4.92 4.47
C TYR A 239 -6.78 -5.33 3.07
N LEU A 240 -7.56 -4.96 2.04
CA LEU A 240 -7.34 -5.38 0.65
C LEU A 240 -5.99 -4.93 0.04
N PRO A 241 -5.39 -3.78 0.38
CA PRO A 241 -4.05 -3.44 -0.10
C PRO A 241 -2.99 -4.48 0.23
N LEU A 242 -3.15 -5.22 1.34
CA LEU A 242 -2.26 -6.33 1.70
C LEU A 242 -2.29 -7.44 0.63
N MET A 243 -3.44 -7.71 0.01
CA MET A 243 -3.57 -8.74 -1.03
C MET A 243 -2.65 -8.45 -2.22
N TYR A 244 -2.54 -7.17 -2.60
CA TYR A 244 -1.65 -6.77 -3.68
C TYR A 244 -0.18 -6.98 -3.32
N THR A 245 0.21 -6.67 -2.08
CA THR A 245 1.57 -6.91 -1.59
C THR A 245 1.91 -8.40 -1.60
N LEU A 246 1.02 -9.22 -1.07
CA LEU A 246 1.25 -10.67 -0.97
C LEU A 246 1.23 -11.38 -2.34
N GLY A 247 0.37 -10.93 -3.27
CA GLY A 247 0.31 -11.49 -4.62
C GLY A 247 1.60 -11.26 -5.43
N LEU A 248 2.42 -10.30 -5.03
CA LEU A 248 3.69 -9.96 -5.67
C LEU A 248 4.90 -10.67 -5.07
N LYS A 249 4.72 -11.47 -4.00
CA LYS A 249 5.81 -12.21 -3.38
C LYS A 249 6.23 -13.41 -4.21
N ASP A 250 7.51 -13.51 -4.52
CA ASP A 250 8.10 -14.76 -5.04
C ASP A 250 8.47 -15.71 -3.90
N GLN A 251 8.58 -16.99 -4.23
CA GLN A 251 8.94 -18.03 -3.25
C GLN A 251 10.31 -17.82 -2.61
N SER A 252 11.27 -17.25 -3.35
CA SER A 252 12.64 -17.01 -2.90
C SER A 252 12.80 -15.71 -2.08
N GLU A 253 11.79 -14.85 -2.03
CA GLU A 253 11.90 -13.59 -1.33
C GLU A 253 11.57 -13.74 0.16
N GLU A 254 12.32 -13.04 0.98
CA GLU A 254 12.03 -12.92 2.40
C GLU A 254 10.89 -11.93 2.65
N LEU A 255 10.17 -12.14 3.74
CA LEU A 255 9.16 -11.23 4.25
C LEU A 255 9.59 -10.77 5.64
N ALA A 256 9.64 -9.47 5.83
CA ALA A 256 9.96 -8.83 7.09
C ALA A 256 8.81 -7.94 7.57
N LEU A 257 8.52 -7.99 8.87
CA LEU A 257 7.57 -7.10 9.54
C LEU A 257 8.32 -5.92 10.16
N PHE A 258 7.69 -4.75 10.13
CA PHE A 258 8.17 -3.56 10.84
C PHE A 258 6.97 -2.71 11.29
N ASN A 259 7.19 -1.73 12.15
CA ASN A 259 6.11 -0.95 12.77
C ASN A 259 5.00 -1.82 13.40
N ASP A 260 5.36 -3.04 13.83
CA ASP A 260 4.40 -4.08 14.21
C ASP A 260 3.84 -3.85 15.61
N GLU A 261 3.00 -2.82 15.74
CA GLU A 261 2.37 -2.43 16.99
C GLU A 261 0.87 -2.14 16.82
N LEU A 262 0.13 -2.27 17.92
CA LEU A 262 -1.25 -1.80 18.03
C LEU A 262 -1.27 -0.40 18.64
N ILE A 263 -2.22 0.41 18.21
CA ILE A 263 -2.53 1.72 18.79
C ILE A 263 -4.05 1.89 18.91
N GLY A 264 -4.48 2.73 19.85
CA GLY A 264 -5.89 3.08 20.00
C GLY A 264 -6.82 1.88 20.17
N GLY A 265 -6.34 0.77 20.70
CA GLY A 265 -7.12 -0.43 20.95
C GLY A 265 -7.42 -1.29 19.72
N SER A 266 -7.62 -0.69 18.58
CA SER A 266 -8.23 -1.35 17.39
C SER A 266 -7.60 -0.99 16.05
N LEU A 267 -6.37 -0.48 16.04
CA LEU A 267 -5.59 -0.20 14.84
C LEU A 267 -4.24 -0.91 14.92
N SER A 268 -3.77 -1.52 13.82
CA SER A 268 -2.42 -2.05 13.73
C SER A 268 -1.59 -1.23 12.75
N MET A 269 -0.39 -0.87 13.18
CA MET A 269 0.60 -0.18 12.34
C MET A 269 1.50 -1.17 11.60
N THR A 270 1.24 -2.48 11.77
CA THR A 270 2.01 -3.55 11.14
C THR A 270 2.23 -3.26 9.66
N SER A 271 3.49 -3.20 9.29
CA SER A 271 3.94 -2.98 7.92
C SER A 271 4.76 -4.18 7.46
N VAL A 272 4.77 -4.44 6.17
CA VAL A 272 5.42 -5.62 5.57
C VAL A 272 6.36 -5.16 4.47
N ARG A 273 7.58 -5.72 4.44
CA ARG A 273 8.49 -5.66 3.30
C ARG A 273 8.70 -7.04 2.72
N ILE A 274 8.67 -7.15 1.41
CA ILE A 274 8.96 -8.36 0.64
C ILE A 274 10.08 -8.06 -0.35
N GLY A 275 11.21 -8.78 -0.22
CA GLY A 275 12.42 -8.58 -1.02
C GLY A 275 13.42 -7.60 -0.44
#